data_d173a9dc38b72caa1b6ced2af0b67c40
#
_entry.id   d173a9dc38b72caa1b6ced2af0b67c40
#
_cell.length_a   1.000
_cell.length_b   1.000
_cell.length_c   1.000
_cell.angle_alpha   90.00
_cell.angle_beta   90.00
_cell.angle_gamma   90.00
#
_symmetry.space_group_name_H-M   'P 1'
#
loop_
_entity.id
_entity.type
_entity.pdbx_description
1 polymer ?
#
loop_
_entity_poly.entity_id
_entity_poly.type
_entity_poly.pdbx_seq_one_letter_code
_entity_poly.pdbx_strand_id
1 'polypeptide(L)'
;FMRLIVHNTTGLLNEYHFQSLCLLYFPAERFSDGETSDVEAVFSLSESENGLFARVELDTPHGKGSAEFDESMMTFSVPTDRDARAAAVAGKAFLKCGNALFGFIPPWGYLTGLRPVKRAKYYLERGYSDAQVIHLFMNDYSVCREKALLSVETARREMSMLADVTPDMCGVYVSVPF
;
A
#
# COMPACT_ATOMS: atom_id res chain seq x y z
N PHE A 1 -9.90 17.62 -10.45
CA PHE A 1 -8.52 17.23 -10.78
C PHE A 1 -7.63 17.36 -9.56
N MET A 2 -6.59 16.54 -9.53
CA MET A 2 -5.61 16.49 -8.45
C MET A 2 -4.22 16.84 -8.98
N ARG A 3 -3.52 17.71 -8.26
CA ARG A 3 -2.11 18.03 -8.49
C ARG A 3 -1.24 17.18 -7.56
N LEU A 4 -0.27 16.49 -8.11
CA LEU A 4 0.71 15.72 -7.35
C LEU A 4 2.09 16.36 -7.49
N ILE A 5 2.73 16.63 -6.36
CA ILE A 5 4.10 17.14 -6.28
C ILE A 5 4.93 16.14 -5.50
N VAL A 6 6.04 15.68 -6.07
CA VAL A 6 6.91 14.68 -5.43
C VAL A 6 8.34 15.20 -5.32
N HIS A 7 8.78 15.36 -4.08
CA HIS A 7 10.18 15.66 -3.72
C HIS A 7 10.85 14.38 -3.22
N ASN A 8 11.38 13.58 -4.12
CA ASN A 8 12.02 12.31 -3.79
C ASN A 8 13.53 12.38 -4.06
N THR A 9 14.32 12.46 -2.99
CA THR A 9 15.78 12.52 -3.06
C THR A 9 16.45 11.15 -2.93
N THR A 10 15.67 10.09 -2.68
CA THR A 10 16.21 8.74 -2.44
C THR A 10 16.44 7.93 -3.71
N GLY A 11 15.79 8.31 -4.81
CA GLY A 11 15.74 7.52 -6.04
C GLY A 11 14.94 6.21 -5.96
N LEU A 12 14.34 5.95 -4.78
CA LEU A 12 13.48 4.80 -4.54
C LEU A 12 12.09 4.99 -5.06
N LEU A 13 11.17 4.42 -5.36
CA LEU A 13 9.78 4.69 -5.78
C LEU A 13 9.67 5.63 -6.98
N ASN A 14 8.88 5.26 -7.93
CA ASN A 14 8.51 6.11 -9.06
C ASN A 14 7.25 6.93 -8.77
N GLU A 15 6.93 7.89 -9.61
CA GLU A 15 5.76 8.76 -9.47
C GLU A 15 4.44 7.97 -9.43
N TYR A 16 4.33 6.89 -10.21
CA TYR A 16 3.14 6.03 -10.23
C TYR A 16 2.80 5.45 -8.84
N HIS A 17 3.81 5.20 -8.00
CA HIS A 17 3.58 4.74 -6.64
C HIS A 17 2.82 5.80 -5.81
N PHE A 18 3.24 7.07 -5.90
CA PHE A 18 2.58 8.18 -5.20
C PHE A 18 1.19 8.46 -5.75
N GLN A 19 1.01 8.39 -7.08
CA GLN A 19 -0.31 8.46 -7.71
C GLN A 19 -1.24 7.38 -7.16
N SER A 20 -0.75 6.14 -7.06
CA SER A 20 -1.53 5.02 -6.53
C SER A 20 -1.92 5.20 -5.06
N LEU A 21 -1.06 5.82 -4.24
CA LEU A 21 -1.41 6.19 -2.87
C LEU A 21 -2.54 7.22 -2.83
N CYS A 22 -2.46 8.26 -3.67
CA CYS A 22 -3.50 9.29 -3.74
C CYS A 22 -4.89 8.72 -4.01
N LEU A 23 -5.00 7.70 -4.88
CA LEU A 23 -6.27 7.05 -5.21
C LEU A 23 -6.95 6.34 -4.02
N LEU A 24 -6.26 6.15 -2.90
CA LEU A 24 -6.85 5.57 -1.68
C LEU A 24 -7.93 6.47 -1.06
N TYR A 25 -7.73 7.79 -1.09
CA TYR A 25 -8.70 8.77 -0.58
C TYR A 25 -9.41 9.52 -1.71
N PHE A 26 -8.84 9.53 -2.91
CA PHE A 26 -9.33 10.28 -4.07
C PHE A 26 -9.52 9.38 -5.31
N PRO A 27 -10.35 8.33 -5.23
CA PRO A 27 -10.45 7.30 -6.29
C PRO A 27 -11.04 7.81 -7.61
N ALA A 28 -11.75 8.94 -7.59
CA ALA A 28 -12.34 9.54 -8.78
C ALA A 28 -11.47 10.63 -9.42
N GLU A 29 -10.37 11.02 -8.78
CA GLU A 29 -9.54 12.11 -9.25
C GLU A 29 -8.61 11.68 -10.38
N ARG A 30 -8.36 12.62 -11.29
CA ARG A 30 -7.38 12.49 -12.36
C ARG A 30 -6.23 13.45 -12.11
N PHE A 31 -5.03 13.00 -12.34
CA PHE A 31 -3.83 13.83 -12.18
C PHE A 31 -3.71 14.81 -13.33
N SER A 32 -3.35 16.04 -13.02
CA SER A 32 -3.15 17.12 -13.97
C SER A 32 -2.05 18.05 -13.48
N ASP A 33 -1.22 18.51 -14.41
CA ASP A 33 -0.18 19.54 -14.15
C ASP A 33 -0.75 20.97 -14.27
N GLY A 34 -2.06 21.11 -14.46
CA GLY A 34 -2.74 22.40 -14.58
C GLY A 34 -2.75 23.21 -13.29
N GLU A 35 -2.85 24.54 -13.42
CA GLU A 35 -2.85 25.48 -12.29
C GLU A 35 -4.12 25.41 -11.42
N THR A 36 -5.20 24.82 -11.93
CA THR A 36 -6.46 24.69 -11.20
C THR A 36 -6.71 23.25 -10.81
N SER A 37 -6.41 22.91 -9.58
CA SER A 37 -6.72 21.61 -8.98
C SER A 37 -7.49 21.83 -7.68
N ASP A 38 -8.54 21.03 -7.45
CA ASP A 38 -9.31 21.07 -6.21
C ASP A 38 -8.57 20.36 -5.06
N VAL A 39 -7.62 19.49 -5.41
CA VAL A 39 -6.82 18.71 -4.46
C VAL A 39 -5.35 18.82 -4.84
N GLU A 40 -4.51 19.15 -3.88
CA GLU A 40 -3.06 19.10 -4.02
C GLU A 40 -2.46 18.14 -2.99
N ALA A 41 -1.58 17.25 -3.44
CA ALA A 41 -0.80 16.38 -2.59
C ALA A 41 0.70 16.61 -2.83
N VAL A 42 1.42 16.88 -1.76
CA VAL A 42 2.88 17.03 -1.78
C VAL A 42 3.48 15.90 -0.97
N PHE A 43 4.34 15.10 -1.60
CA PHE A 43 5.11 14.06 -0.96
C PHE A 43 6.58 14.46 -0.92
N SER A 44 7.20 14.34 0.25
CA SER A 44 8.65 14.45 0.42
C SER A 44 9.17 13.12 0.96
N LEU A 45 10.09 12.48 0.23
CA LEU A 45 10.76 11.25 0.66
C LEU A 45 12.27 11.51 0.65
N SER A 46 12.90 11.32 1.78
CA SER A 46 14.32 11.58 1.99
C SER A 46 14.96 10.57 2.92
N GLU A 47 16.29 10.61 3.02
CA GLU A 47 17.04 9.88 4.04
C GLU A 47 17.19 10.77 5.28
N SER A 48 17.10 10.16 6.45
CA SER A 48 17.39 10.75 7.75
C SER A 48 18.51 9.97 8.47
N GLU A 49 18.97 10.46 9.60
CA GLU A 49 19.92 9.73 10.46
C GLU A 49 19.35 8.36 10.95
N ASN A 50 18.04 8.24 11.01
CA ASN A 50 17.33 7.06 11.50
C ASN A 50 16.79 6.14 10.37
N GLY A 51 17.15 6.39 9.12
CA GLY A 51 16.65 5.66 7.96
C GLY A 51 15.85 6.52 6.99
N LEU A 52 14.77 6.00 6.46
CA LEU A 52 13.90 6.74 5.52
C LEU A 52 12.90 7.61 6.27
N PHE A 53 12.65 8.79 5.74
CA PHE A 53 11.69 9.75 6.25
C PHE A 53 10.74 10.20 5.16
N ALA A 54 9.45 10.24 5.45
CA ALA A 54 8.44 10.79 4.56
C ALA A 54 7.61 11.87 5.26
N ARG A 55 7.32 12.93 4.52
CA ARG A 55 6.34 13.96 4.87
C ARG A 55 5.30 14.05 3.76
N VAL A 56 4.05 14.17 4.15
CA VAL A 56 2.92 14.34 3.24
C VAL A 56 2.14 15.58 3.66
N GLU A 57 1.78 16.40 2.68
CA GLU A 57 0.90 17.54 2.84
C GLU A 57 -0.27 17.38 1.87
N LEU A 58 -1.48 17.57 2.35
CA LEU A 58 -2.71 17.54 1.57
C LEU A 58 -3.43 18.87 1.71
N ASP A 59 -3.81 19.45 0.57
CA ASP A 59 -4.71 20.60 0.49
C ASP A 59 -5.96 20.16 -0.29
N THR A 60 -7.11 20.24 0.36
CA THR A 60 -8.37 19.69 -0.16
C THR A 60 -9.52 20.61 0.15
N PRO A 61 -10.68 20.50 -0.52
CA PRO A 61 -11.90 21.22 -0.16
C PRO A 61 -12.36 20.98 1.28
N HIS A 62 -11.94 19.86 1.90
CA HIS A 62 -12.28 19.52 3.28
C HIS A 62 -11.29 20.10 4.31
N GLY A 63 -10.20 20.69 3.85
CA GLY A 63 -9.17 21.28 4.71
C GLY A 63 -7.76 20.88 4.30
N LYS A 64 -6.79 21.40 5.08
CA LYS A 64 -5.36 21.12 4.91
C LYS A 64 -4.87 20.21 6.02
N GLY A 65 -3.98 19.28 5.68
CA GLY A 65 -3.34 18.39 6.64
C GLY A 65 -1.90 18.13 6.27
N SER A 66 -1.11 17.78 7.28
CA SER A 66 0.25 17.29 7.07
C SER A 66 0.56 16.18 8.06
N ALA A 67 1.37 15.23 7.64
CA ALA A 67 1.87 14.19 8.52
C ALA A 67 3.27 13.75 8.11
N GLU A 68 4.01 13.27 9.09
CA GLU A 68 5.37 12.76 8.94
C GLU A 68 5.44 11.33 9.47
N PHE A 69 6.32 10.56 8.88
CA PHE A 69 6.64 9.21 9.34
C PHE A 69 8.13 8.92 9.12
N ASP A 70 8.79 8.50 10.18
CA ASP A 70 10.18 8.07 10.18
C ASP A 70 10.25 6.55 10.27
N GLU A 71 11.20 5.95 9.56
CA GLU A 71 11.36 4.49 9.52
C GLU A 71 11.57 3.89 10.92
N SER A 72 12.23 4.62 11.82
CA SER A 72 12.44 4.19 13.22
C SER A 72 11.15 4.03 14.03
N MET A 73 10.02 4.58 13.54
CA MET A 73 8.72 4.43 14.19
C MET A 73 8.08 3.06 13.98
N MET A 74 8.69 2.17 13.19
CA MET A 74 8.16 0.84 12.96
C MET A 74 9.25 -0.23 12.97
N THR A 75 8.83 -1.45 13.30
CA THR A 75 9.64 -2.65 13.11
C THR A 75 8.94 -3.53 12.08
N PHE A 76 9.65 -3.87 11.01
CA PHE A 76 9.12 -4.75 9.98
C PHE A 76 8.97 -6.19 10.51
N SER A 77 7.85 -6.80 10.18
CA SER A 77 7.53 -8.17 10.61
C SER A 77 8.41 -9.23 9.92
N VAL A 78 9.01 -8.87 8.79
CA VAL A 78 9.89 -9.71 7.97
C VAL A 78 11.05 -8.89 7.41
N PRO A 79 12.16 -9.52 6.99
CA PRO A 79 13.21 -8.85 6.25
C PRO A 79 12.63 -8.18 5.00
N THR A 80 12.85 -6.88 4.89
CA THR A 80 12.20 -6.02 3.89
C THR A 80 13.26 -5.24 3.13
N ASP A 81 13.18 -5.25 1.80
CA ASP A 81 14.06 -4.49 0.93
C ASP A 81 13.82 -2.98 1.04
N ARG A 82 14.73 -2.20 0.47
CA ARG A 82 14.73 -0.74 0.62
C ARG A 82 13.55 -0.08 -0.09
N ASP A 83 13.12 -0.60 -1.25
CA ASP A 83 11.97 -0.06 -1.97
C ASP A 83 10.66 -0.30 -1.20
N ALA A 84 10.49 -1.50 -0.65
CA ALA A 84 9.32 -1.81 0.18
C ALA A 84 9.32 -1.02 1.50
N ARG A 85 10.49 -0.72 2.07
CA ARG A 85 10.62 0.16 3.24
C ARG A 85 10.24 1.60 2.91
N ALA A 86 10.67 2.12 1.76
CA ALA A 86 10.28 3.43 1.27
C ALA A 86 8.77 3.52 1.03
N ALA A 87 8.18 2.48 0.42
CA ALA A 87 6.75 2.38 0.22
C ALA A 87 5.97 2.38 1.54
N ALA A 88 6.48 1.69 2.57
CA ALA A 88 5.89 1.67 3.89
C ALA A 88 5.92 3.05 4.57
N VAL A 89 7.06 3.72 4.54
CA VAL A 89 7.25 5.03 5.16
C VAL A 89 6.36 6.07 4.49
N ALA A 90 6.36 6.14 3.15
CA ALA A 90 5.48 7.03 2.39
C ALA A 90 3.99 6.70 2.59
N GLY A 91 3.64 5.42 2.55
CA GLY A 91 2.26 4.96 2.74
C GLY A 91 1.72 5.28 4.14
N LYS A 92 2.52 5.05 5.19
CA LYS A 92 2.11 5.36 6.58
C LYS A 92 1.99 6.86 6.82
N ALA A 93 2.88 7.68 6.28
CA ALA A 93 2.76 9.14 6.33
C ALA A 93 1.44 9.60 5.66
N PHE A 94 1.14 9.05 4.48
CA PHE A 94 -0.08 9.37 3.74
C PHE A 94 -1.35 8.94 4.48
N LEU A 95 -1.40 7.71 5.00
CA LEU A 95 -2.52 7.23 5.80
C LEU A 95 -2.74 8.06 7.07
N LYS A 96 -1.66 8.47 7.74
CA LYS A 96 -1.73 9.33 8.93
C LYS A 96 -2.33 10.70 8.59
N CYS A 97 -1.90 11.31 7.48
CA CYS A 97 -2.44 12.58 6.99
C CYS A 97 -3.91 12.43 6.59
N GLY A 98 -4.26 11.43 5.80
CA GLY A 98 -5.62 11.18 5.36
C GLY A 98 -6.57 10.85 6.51
N ASN A 99 -6.14 10.05 7.48
CA ASN A 99 -6.94 9.76 8.67
C ASN A 99 -7.24 11.02 9.51
N ALA A 100 -6.27 11.92 9.63
CA ALA A 100 -6.47 13.20 10.34
C ALA A 100 -7.50 14.10 9.62
N LEU A 101 -7.55 14.08 8.29
CA LEU A 101 -8.48 14.89 7.50
C LEU A 101 -9.86 14.27 7.35
N PHE A 102 -9.92 12.96 7.11
CA PHE A 102 -11.16 12.27 6.73
C PHE A 102 -11.75 11.37 7.83
N GLY A 103 -11.00 11.12 8.91
CA GLY A 103 -11.46 10.34 10.06
C GLY A 103 -11.49 8.82 9.84
N PHE A 104 -10.85 8.30 8.78
CA PHE A 104 -10.79 6.86 8.52
C PHE A 104 -9.47 6.45 7.87
N ILE A 105 -9.13 5.16 7.99
CA ILE A 105 -8.04 4.51 7.26
C ILE A 105 -8.67 3.54 6.26
N PRO A 106 -8.26 3.56 4.97
CA PRO A 106 -8.73 2.60 3.99
C PRO A 106 -8.54 1.15 4.47
N PRO A 107 -9.52 0.24 4.30
CA PRO A 107 -9.44 -1.12 4.87
C PRO A 107 -8.24 -1.95 4.40
N TRP A 108 -7.70 -1.66 3.22
CA TRP A 108 -6.50 -2.28 2.67
C TRP A 108 -5.19 -1.55 3.02
N GLY A 109 -5.25 -0.54 3.92
CA GLY A 109 -4.10 0.28 4.26
C GLY A 109 -3.52 0.98 3.04
N TYR A 110 -2.19 0.97 2.91
CA TYR A 110 -1.51 1.50 1.72
C TYR A 110 -1.19 0.43 0.67
N LEU A 111 -1.76 -0.76 0.77
CA LEU A 111 -1.59 -1.86 -0.19
C LEU A 111 -2.31 -1.51 -1.49
N THR A 112 -1.60 -0.88 -2.43
CA THR A 112 -2.14 -0.44 -3.72
C THR A 112 -1.63 -1.32 -4.85
N GLY A 113 -2.47 -1.52 -5.88
CA GLY A 113 -2.08 -2.20 -7.13
C GLY A 113 -1.64 -3.65 -7.00
N LEU A 114 -1.64 -4.21 -5.80
CA LEU A 114 -1.23 -5.57 -5.52
C LEU A 114 -2.45 -6.46 -5.28
N ARG A 115 -2.33 -7.73 -5.65
CA ARG A 115 -3.30 -8.75 -5.26
C ARG A 115 -2.95 -9.23 -3.85
N PRO A 116 -3.71 -8.84 -2.80
CA PRO A 116 -3.37 -9.18 -1.40
C PRO A 116 -3.23 -10.69 -1.17
N VAL A 117 -4.11 -11.48 -1.80
CA VAL A 117 -4.08 -12.94 -1.74
C VAL A 117 -2.76 -13.52 -2.26
N LYS A 118 -2.23 -12.98 -3.37
CA LYS A 118 -0.94 -13.41 -3.93
C LYS A 118 0.21 -13.12 -2.96
N ARG A 119 0.15 -12.00 -2.25
CA ARG A 119 1.14 -11.65 -1.23
C ARG A 119 1.01 -12.55 0.00
N ALA A 120 -0.21 -12.84 0.46
CA ALA A 120 -0.43 -13.78 1.55
C ALA A 120 0.14 -15.17 1.18
N LYS A 121 -0.20 -15.69 0.00
CA LYS A 121 0.33 -16.95 -0.53
C LYS A 121 1.85 -16.98 -0.53
N TYR A 122 2.51 -15.91 -1.00
CA TYR A 122 3.98 -15.80 -1.03
C TYR A 122 4.62 -16.07 0.33
N TYR A 123 4.05 -15.53 1.41
CA TYR A 123 4.57 -15.74 2.77
C TYR A 123 4.21 -17.12 3.32
N LEU A 124 2.99 -17.60 3.08
CA LEU A 124 2.55 -18.94 3.51
C LEU A 124 3.41 -20.05 2.89
N GLU A 125 3.76 -19.94 1.59
CA GLU A 125 4.66 -20.87 0.89
C GLU A 125 6.09 -20.85 1.44
N ARG A 126 6.48 -19.78 2.11
CA ARG A 126 7.78 -19.65 2.79
C ARG A 126 7.76 -20.08 4.26
N GLY A 127 6.67 -20.71 4.68
CA GLY A 127 6.54 -21.32 6.01
C GLY A 127 6.08 -20.35 7.11
N TYR A 128 5.68 -19.14 6.78
CA TYR A 128 5.04 -18.25 7.77
C TYR A 128 3.66 -18.81 8.15
N SER A 129 3.34 -18.78 9.45
CA SER A 129 2.01 -19.15 9.93
C SER A 129 0.95 -18.12 9.53
N ASP A 130 -0.31 -18.52 9.53
CA ASP A 130 -1.45 -17.63 9.26
C ASP A 130 -1.43 -16.40 10.18
N ALA A 131 -1.15 -16.60 11.47
CA ALA A 131 -1.06 -15.52 12.44
C ALA A 131 0.08 -14.52 12.14
N GLN A 132 1.23 -15.01 11.67
CA GLN A 132 2.35 -14.16 11.28
C GLN A 132 2.01 -13.35 10.03
N VAL A 133 1.35 -13.95 9.03
CA VAL A 133 0.93 -13.23 7.80
C VAL A 133 -0.14 -12.20 8.11
N ILE A 134 -1.12 -12.51 8.97
CA ILE A 134 -2.13 -11.55 9.44
C ILE A 134 -1.45 -10.38 10.16
N HIS A 135 -0.52 -10.67 11.09
CA HIS A 135 0.22 -9.63 11.80
C HIS A 135 1.01 -8.73 10.85
N LEU A 136 1.70 -9.32 9.86
CA LEU A 136 2.43 -8.59 8.83
C LEU A 136 1.51 -7.65 8.03
N PHE A 137 0.34 -8.12 7.61
CA PHE A 137 -0.61 -7.27 6.88
C PHE A 137 -1.08 -6.09 7.72
N MET A 138 -1.38 -6.32 8.99
CA MET A 138 -1.82 -5.29 9.91
C MET A 138 -0.69 -4.31 10.26
N ASN A 139 0.47 -4.82 10.63
CA ASN A 139 1.59 -4.02 11.12
C ASN A 139 2.31 -3.29 9.98
N ASP A 140 2.73 -4.03 8.94
CA ASP A 140 3.58 -3.47 7.88
C ASP A 140 2.75 -2.65 6.88
N TYR A 141 1.58 -3.15 6.47
CA TYR A 141 0.74 -2.52 5.44
C TYR A 141 -0.44 -1.70 5.95
N SER A 142 -0.68 -1.68 7.26
CA SER A 142 -1.85 -1.01 7.88
C SER A 142 -3.20 -1.53 7.36
N VAL A 143 -3.26 -2.79 6.96
CA VAL A 143 -4.49 -3.47 6.53
C VAL A 143 -5.37 -3.76 7.74
N CYS A 144 -6.68 -3.58 7.66
CA CYS A 144 -7.57 -3.95 8.75
C CYS A 144 -7.61 -5.48 8.95
N ARG A 145 -7.92 -5.91 10.17
CA ARG A 145 -7.87 -7.32 10.56
C ARG A 145 -8.75 -8.21 9.68
N GLU A 146 -9.95 -7.76 9.33
CA GLU A 146 -10.91 -8.49 8.51
C GLU A 146 -10.36 -8.77 7.11
N LYS A 147 -9.70 -7.80 6.50
CA LYS A 147 -9.08 -7.92 5.18
C LYS A 147 -7.80 -8.77 5.21
N ALA A 148 -7.03 -8.68 6.29
CA ALA A 148 -5.87 -9.55 6.50
C ALA A 148 -6.29 -11.03 6.64
N LEU A 149 -7.30 -11.32 7.45
CA LEU A 149 -7.91 -12.65 7.58
C LEU A 149 -8.41 -13.16 6.22
N LEU A 150 -9.22 -12.38 5.54
CA LEU A 150 -9.77 -12.73 4.22
C LEU A 150 -8.65 -13.09 3.22
N SER A 151 -7.54 -12.34 3.24
CA SER A 151 -6.41 -12.61 2.35
C SER A 151 -5.75 -13.96 2.63
N VAL A 152 -5.56 -14.30 3.89
CA VAL A 152 -4.96 -15.57 4.31
C VAL A 152 -5.89 -16.73 4.03
N GLU A 153 -7.17 -16.64 4.38
CA GLU A 153 -8.16 -17.68 4.11
C GLU A 153 -8.30 -17.97 2.62
N THR A 154 -8.36 -16.92 1.80
CA THR A 154 -8.45 -17.08 0.34
C THR A 154 -7.18 -17.71 -0.23
N ALA A 155 -6.00 -17.29 0.26
CA ALA A 155 -4.73 -17.91 -0.15
C ALA A 155 -4.66 -19.40 0.20
N ARG A 156 -5.09 -19.79 1.40
CA ARG A 156 -5.15 -21.20 1.84
C ARG A 156 -6.09 -22.01 0.96
N ARG A 157 -7.26 -21.48 0.64
CA ARG A 157 -8.21 -22.15 -0.28
C ARG A 157 -7.63 -22.31 -1.67
N GLU A 158 -7.03 -21.25 -2.23
CA GLU A 158 -6.34 -21.32 -3.53
C GLU A 158 -5.23 -22.37 -3.52
N MET A 159 -4.37 -22.37 -2.49
CA MET A 159 -3.30 -23.39 -2.35
C MET A 159 -3.86 -24.81 -2.30
N SER A 160 -4.95 -25.02 -1.54
CA SER A 160 -5.61 -26.33 -1.47
C SER A 160 -6.21 -26.77 -2.80
N MET A 161 -6.88 -25.86 -3.52
CA MET A 161 -7.47 -26.17 -4.83
C MET A 161 -6.43 -26.48 -5.91
N LEU A 162 -5.23 -25.89 -5.78
CA LEU A 162 -4.14 -26.05 -6.73
C LEU A 162 -3.12 -27.11 -6.29
N ALA A 163 -3.36 -27.82 -5.18
CA ALA A 163 -2.41 -28.80 -4.63
C ALA A 163 -2.11 -29.96 -5.61
N ASP A 164 -3.09 -30.35 -6.44
CA ASP A 164 -2.96 -31.43 -7.39
C ASP A 164 -2.53 -30.96 -8.81
N VAL A 165 -2.30 -29.64 -8.97
CA VAL A 165 -1.85 -29.10 -10.27
C VAL A 165 -0.35 -29.30 -10.42
N THR A 166 0.03 -30.06 -11.44
CA THR A 166 1.41 -30.38 -11.77
C THR A 166 1.93 -29.52 -12.94
N PRO A 167 3.26 -29.39 -13.13
CA PRO A 167 3.84 -28.52 -14.16
C PRO A 167 3.48 -28.94 -15.62
N ASP A 168 3.03 -30.15 -15.81
CA ASP A 168 2.60 -30.71 -17.11
C ASP A 168 1.11 -30.46 -17.39
N MET A 169 0.36 -29.90 -16.44
CA MET A 169 -1.02 -29.49 -16.65
C MET A 169 -1.10 -28.07 -17.24
N CYS A 170 -2.05 -27.85 -18.13
CA CYS A 170 -2.37 -26.52 -18.63
C CYS A 170 -3.71 -26.03 -18.09
N GLY A 171 -3.74 -24.76 -17.68
CA GLY A 171 -4.99 -24.09 -17.30
C GLY A 171 -5.71 -23.56 -18.53
N VAL A 172 -7.00 -23.87 -18.66
CA VAL A 172 -7.84 -23.29 -19.71
C VAL A 172 -8.81 -22.29 -19.07
N TYR A 173 -8.72 -21.04 -19.49
CA TYR A 173 -9.65 -20.00 -19.09
C TYR A 173 -10.74 -19.84 -20.15
N VAL A 174 -11.98 -20.09 -19.77
CA VAL A 174 -13.14 -19.90 -20.64
C VAL A 174 -13.93 -18.69 -20.13
N SER A 175 -13.93 -17.62 -20.90
CA SER A 175 -14.76 -16.45 -20.62
C SER A 175 -16.18 -16.71 -21.10
N VAL A 176 -17.14 -16.66 -20.19
CA VAL A 176 -18.56 -16.71 -20.52
C VAL A 176 -19.11 -15.30 -20.45
N PRO A 177 -19.41 -14.64 -21.58
CA PRO A 177 -20.05 -13.33 -21.56
C PRO A 177 -21.53 -13.49 -21.13
N PHE A 178 -21.98 -12.60 -20.25
CA PHE A 178 -23.38 -12.50 -19.78
C PHE A 178 -23.90 -11.08 -19.93
#